data_a9ce0fee7bab7f0a276312b32bf4af1b
#
_entry.id   a9ce0fee7bab7f0a276312b32bf4af1b
#
_cell.length_a   1.000
_cell.length_b   1.000
_cell.length_c   1.000
_cell.angle_alpha   90.00
_cell.angle_beta   90.00
_cell.angle_gamma   90.00
#
_symmetry.space_group_name_H-M   'P 1'
#
loop_
_entity.id
_entity.type
_entity.pdbx_description
1 polymer ?
#
loop_
_entity_poly.entity_id
_entity_poly.type
_entity_poly.pdbx_seq_one_letter_code
_entity_poly.pdbx_strand_id
1 'polypeptide(L)'
;MSFKTTKWTILTLLLASFLLVSTAAFAGTPKETSEEAPEYVELVFSDWHLAEPHWEKALKEAFVIFEREHPNIKIKLDVVSYGEKETKYTTEIEAGVGPDVFHLHAYSIKSFIEKGYVYDMTPFVKAEGPGFTDAWYSQTIELMKKDGKYFAMPGDFMAMVLYYNKNLYREAGLDPARPPKTWDEFLEYAKKLTRDRDGDGKIDTWGFGTIGAIDPGFELRFTPILFSHGGSYLSKDNKCSALNTSEAMEAMKFFNDLVTVHKVVPPGVTAQNPGTVRQQMANEQIAMLLGSGWTPPIVDNNNPDLNALDVLEAAAVPVKAGTSPKFSTTAWLSAWMISPNTKHPEEAWELVKFITSKSMEEKWFKDARVLSSRKDVSGEYDELLSDKFAKIIAAELDHAKFVPQLKEWPQIIEAINTAAQESFTGAKSPKRALEDAHDRINGILSVYRTSSDKCPGF
;
A
#
# COMPACT_ATOMS: atom_id res chain seq x y z
N MET A 1 12.99 37.56 52.15
CA MET A 1 14.29 38.20 51.91
C MET A 1 14.42 38.28 50.40
N SER A 2 14.03 39.36 49.84
CA SER A 2 14.65 40.67 49.62
C SER A 2 15.52 40.73 48.36
N PHE A 3 14.95 41.33 47.33
CA PHE A 3 15.48 42.42 46.48
C PHE A 3 16.82 42.18 45.77
N LYS A 4 16.97 42.47 44.46
CA LYS A 4 16.98 43.80 43.83
C LYS A 4 16.87 43.73 42.31
N THR A 5 16.02 44.60 41.80
CA THR A 5 15.94 45.17 40.48
C THR A 5 17.12 46.09 40.17
N THR A 6 17.57 46.20 38.90
CA THR A 6 18.17 47.46 38.42
C THR A 6 17.82 47.64 36.94
N LYS A 7 17.13 48.76 36.68
CA LYS A 7 16.87 49.43 35.39
C LYS A 7 18.10 50.29 35.01
N TRP A 8 18.21 50.66 33.76
CA TRP A 8 18.55 52.00 33.21
C TRP A 8 18.94 51.83 31.72
N THR A 9 18.25 52.33 30.77
CA THR A 9 17.83 53.63 30.22
C THR A 9 18.85 54.19 29.18
N ILE A 10 18.39 54.30 27.92
CA ILE A 10 18.48 55.35 26.91
C ILE A 10 19.83 56.11 26.74
N LEU A 11 20.33 56.13 25.48
CA LEU A 11 20.86 57.37 24.93
C LEU A 11 20.73 57.36 23.37
N THR A 12 19.84 58.26 22.91
CA THR A 12 19.76 58.82 21.57
C THR A 12 20.75 59.98 21.46
N LEU A 13 21.48 60.12 20.34
CA LEU A 13 21.94 61.44 19.86
C LEU A 13 22.32 61.41 18.38
N LEU A 14 21.71 62.33 17.67
CA LEU A 14 21.89 62.87 16.33
C LEU A 14 23.32 63.42 16.05
N LEU A 15 23.68 63.49 14.77
CA LEU A 15 24.20 64.67 14.02
C LEU A 15 24.74 64.20 12.65
N ALA A 16 24.19 64.55 11.66
CA ALA A 16 24.10 65.51 10.55
C ALA A 16 25.46 65.89 9.93
N SER A 17 25.46 65.83 8.59
CA SER A 17 26.19 66.64 7.60
C SER A 17 27.65 66.35 7.31
N PHE A 18 27.93 65.88 6.09
CA PHE A 18 28.82 66.59 5.16
C PHE A 18 28.59 66.17 3.69
N LEU A 19 28.04 67.04 2.90
CA LEU A 19 28.07 67.01 1.42
C LEU A 19 29.49 67.30 0.96
N LEU A 20 30.05 66.43 0.13
CA LEU A 20 31.14 66.77 -0.79
C LEU A 20 30.84 66.13 -2.15
N VAL A 21 30.46 66.98 -3.08
CA VAL A 21 30.33 66.67 -4.50
C VAL A 21 31.76 66.57 -5.09
N SER A 22 32.08 65.40 -5.60
CA SER A 22 33.20 65.25 -6.55
C SER A 22 32.63 64.46 -7.76
N THR A 23 32.56 65.27 -8.87
CA THR A 23 32.37 64.74 -10.22
C THR A 23 33.59 63.94 -10.64
N ALA A 24 33.46 62.68 -10.81
CA ALA A 24 34.44 61.84 -11.51
C ALA A 24 33.73 61.02 -12.60
N ALA A 25 34.39 60.98 -13.72
CA ALA A 25 33.99 60.60 -15.04
C ALA A 25 33.37 59.21 -15.13
N PHE A 26 32.39 59.12 -16.01
CA PHE A 26 31.81 57.86 -16.54
C PHE A 26 32.92 56.98 -17.14
N ALA A 27 33.23 55.89 -16.46
CA ALA A 27 33.69 54.62 -17.06
C ALA A 27 32.54 53.66 -17.00
N GLY A 28 32.01 53.23 -18.16
CA GLY A 28 30.91 52.31 -18.26
C GLY A 28 31.26 50.99 -17.59
N THR A 29 30.56 50.66 -16.51
CA THR A 29 30.48 49.30 -15.98
C THR A 29 29.75 48.41 -16.99
N PRO A 30 30.25 47.21 -17.30
CA PRO A 30 29.47 46.25 -18.06
C PRO A 30 28.18 45.99 -17.29
N LYS A 31 27.04 46.11 -17.99
CA LYS A 31 25.77 45.63 -17.51
C LYS A 31 25.98 44.14 -17.21
N GLU A 32 26.06 43.73 -15.94
CA GLU A 32 25.81 42.38 -15.56
C GLU A 32 24.39 42.08 -16.07
N THR A 33 24.33 41.32 -17.14
CA THR A 33 23.11 40.60 -17.51
C THR A 33 22.88 39.65 -16.33
N SER A 34 21.95 39.99 -15.45
CA SER A 34 21.37 39.02 -14.57
C SER A 34 20.81 37.94 -15.50
N GLU A 35 21.48 36.79 -15.61
CA GLU A 35 20.82 35.58 -16.08
C GLU A 35 19.66 35.41 -15.12
N GLU A 36 18.45 35.69 -15.60
CA GLU A 36 17.24 35.28 -14.90
C GLU A 36 17.40 33.75 -14.67
N ALA A 37 17.36 33.32 -13.41
CA ALA A 37 17.36 31.92 -13.09
C ALA A 37 16.23 31.27 -13.91
N PRO A 38 16.48 30.14 -14.58
CA PRO A 38 15.47 29.51 -15.42
C PRO A 38 14.20 29.30 -14.60
N GLU A 39 13.11 29.88 -15.10
CA GLU A 39 11.79 29.72 -14.50
C GLU A 39 11.41 28.23 -14.62
N TYR A 40 11.40 27.52 -13.49
CA TYR A 40 11.00 26.13 -13.43
C TYR A 40 9.73 25.96 -12.58
N VAL A 41 8.94 24.96 -12.91
CA VAL A 41 7.80 24.52 -12.14
C VAL A 41 8.28 23.50 -11.09
N GLU A 42 8.00 23.74 -9.82
CA GLU A 42 8.23 22.76 -8.76
C GLU A 42 6.94 21.95 -8.54
N LEU A 43 7.01 20.63 -8.78
CA LEU A 43 5.94 19.70 -8.49
C LEU A 43 6.21 18.98 -7.17
N VAL A 44 5.25 18.99 -6.25
CA VAL A 44 5.28 18.20 -5.03
C VAL A 44 4.77 16.79 -5.33
N PHE A 45 5.64 15.81 -5.19
CA PHE A 45 5.33 14.38 -5.36
C PHE A 45 5.29 13.70 -4.00
N SER A 46 4.12 13.15 -3.62
CA SER A 46 3.92 12.50 -2.33
C SER A 46 3.64 11.01 -2.48
N ASP A 47 4.45 10.20 -1.78
CA ASP A 47 4.36 8.76 -1.86
C ASP A 47 4.87 8.08 -0.57
N TRP A 48 4.20 7.00 -0.15
CA TRP A 48 4.68 6.16 0.96
C TRP A 48 5.90 5.31 0.61
N HIS A 49 6.11 5.02 -0.67
CA HIS A 49 7.28 4.29 -1.14
C HIS A 49 8.59 5.05 -0.86
N LEU A 50 8.53 6.37 -0.70
CA LEU A 50 9.68 7.18 -0.28
C LEU A 50 10.16 6.86 1.15
N ALA A 51 9.33 6.17 1.96
CA ALA A 51 9.72 5.65 3.28
C ALA A 51 10.30 4.22 3.22
N GLU A 52 10.35 3.60 2.04
CA GLU A 52 10.87 2.25 1.81
C GLU A 52 12.20 2.33 1.05
N PRO A 53 13.37 1.94 1.63
CA PRO A 53 14.69 2.26 1.08
C PRO A 53 14.93 1.85 -0.38
N HIS A 54 14.41 0.67 -0.80
CA HIS A 54 14.55 0.18 -2.17
C HIS A 54 13.74 1.02 -3.16
N TRP A 55 12.52 1.44 -2.78
CA TRP A 55 11.68 2.34 -3.56
C TRP A 55 12.20 3.77 -3.57
N GLU A 56 12.62 4.30 -2.40
CA GLU A 56 13.19 5.65 -2.30
C GLU A 56 14.32 5.84 -3.30
N LYS A 57 15.25 4.86 -3.36
CA LYS A 57 16.35 4.88 -4.33
C LYS A 57 15.83 4.87 -5.77
N ALA A 58 14.92 3.94 -6.10
CA ALA A 58 14.38 3.79 -7.44
C ALA A 58 13.67 5.05 -7.93
N LEU A 59 12.85 5.68 -7.08
CA LEU A 59 12.13 6.92 -7.38
C LEU A 59 13.09 8.10 -7.56
N LYS A 60 14.07 8.26 -6.68
CA LYS A 60 15.07 9.35 -6.81
C LYS A 60 15.87 9.24 -8.11
N GLU A 61 16.27 8.03 -8.50
CA GLU A 61 16.96 7.81 -9.77
C GLU A 61 16.05 8.12 -10.97
N ALA A 62 14.76 7.74 -10.91
CA ALA A 62 13.79 8.05 -11.95
C ALA A 62 13.56 9.56 -12.09
N PHE A 63 13.48 10.29 -10.98
CA PHE A 63 13.29 11.74 -11.05
C PHE A 63 14.50 12.50 -11.58
N VAL A 64 15.72 11.99 -11.37
CA VAL A 64 16.92 12.53 -12.07
C VAL A 64 16.78 12.37 -13.58
N ILE A 65 16.23 11.26 -14.06
CA ILE A 65 15.97 11.03 -15.49
C ILE A 65 14.89 12.00 -15.97
N PHE A 66 13.76 12.08 -15.24
CA PHE A 66 12.64 12.95 -15.58
C PHE A 66 13.05 14.43 -15.67
N GLU A 67 13.76 14.94 -14.67
CA GLU A 67 14.22 16.33 -14.64
C GLU A 67 15.24 16.66 -15.75
N ARG A 68 16.00 15.68 -16.21
CA ARG A 68 16.88 15.83 -17.37
C ARG A 68 16.09 15.93 -18.68
N GLU A 69 15.01 15.17 -18.82
CA GLU A 69 14.12 15.16 -19.98
C GLU A 69 13.18 16.37 -19.98
N HIS A 70 12.83 16.89 -18.80
CA HIS A 70 11.97 18.05 -18.56
C HIS A 70 12.70 19.13 -17.71
N PRO A 71 13.69 19.85 -18.27
CA PRO A 71 14.56 20.74 -17.49
C PRO A 71 13.83 21.92 -16.84
N ASN A 72 12.62 22.22 -17.30
CA ASN A 72 11.72 23.22 -16.73
C ASN A 72 10.87 22.70 -15.56
N ILE A 73 10.99 21.43 -15.17
CA ILE A 73 10.25 20.84 -14.05
C ILE A 73 11.24 20.33 -12.99
N LYS A 74 10.94 20.60 -11.72
CA LYS A 74 11.65 20.08 -10.55
C LYS A 74 10.71 19.30 -9.65
N ILE A 75 11.20 18.20 -9.10
CA ILE A 75 10.42 17.34 -8.23
C ILE A 75 10.82 17.55 -6.77
N LYS A 76 9.87 17.98 -5.96
CA LYS A 76 9.99 18.03 -4.51
C LYS A 76 9.33 16.83 -3.88
N LEU A 77 10.13 16.04 -3.18
CA LEU A 77 9.67 14.82 -2.54
C LEU A 77 8.95 15.12 -1.22
N ASP A 78 7.79 14.52 -1.03
CA ASP A 78 7.00 14.58 0.18
C ASP A 78 6.73 13.15 0.68
N VAL A 79 7.38 12.79 1.78
CA VAL A 79 7.32 11.44 2.37
C VAL A 79 6.10 11.30 3.25
N VAL A 80 5.35 10.24 3.08
CA VAL A 80 4.23 9.87 3.95
C VAL A 80 4.34 8.40 4.37
N SER A 81 3.87 8.03 5.56
CA SER A 81 3.79 6.62 5.94
C SER A 81 2.60 5.93 5.28
N TYR A 82 2.72 4.62 5.04
CA TYR A 82 1.63 3.82 4.43
C TYR A 82 0.31 3.96 5.21
N GLY A 83 0.34 3.95 6.53
CA GLY A 83 -0.86 4.03 7.38
C GLY A 83 -1.51 5.42 7.46
N GLU A 84 -0.77 6.50 7.14
CA GLU A 84 -1.22 7.88 7.32
C GLU A 84 -1.62 8.59 6.03
N LYS A 85 -1.30 8.01 4.87
CA LYS A 85 -1.45 8.67 3.56
C LYS A 85 -2.86 9.19 3.27
N GLU A 86 -3.89 8.38 3.53
CA GLU A 86 -5.28 8.80 3.27
C GLU A 86 -5.69 9.99 4.12
N THR A 87 -5.30 9.99 5.40
CA THR A 87 -5.61 11.09 6.33
C THR A 87 -4.86 12.35 5.92
N LYS A 88 -3.56 12.23 5.62
CA LYS A 88 -2.73 13.35 5.18
C LYS A 88 -3.32 13.97 3.90
N TYR A 89 -3.50 13.17 2.85
CA TYR A 89 -4.00 13.68 1.56
C TYR A 89 -5.40 14.29 1.67
N THR A 90 -6.31 13.65 2.41
CA THR A 90 -7.64 14.21 2.65
C THR A 90 -7.55 15.60 3.30
N THR A 91 -6.78 15.72 4.39
CA THR A 91 -6.65 16.97 5.13
C THR A 91 -6.04 18.08 4.28
N GLU A 92 -4.97 17.78 3.55
CA GLU A 92 -4.26 18.75 2.73
C GLU A 92 -5.10 19.20 1.52
N ILE A 93 -5.77 18.26 0.84
CA ILE A 93 -6.62 18.58 -0.31
C ILE A 93 -7.83 19.43 0.12
N GLU A 94 -8.46 19.10 1.26
CA GLU A 94 -9.57 19.92 1.82
C GLU A 94 -9.12 21.31 2.24
N ALA A 95 -7.87 21.46 2.67
CA ALA A 95 -7.28 22.75 2.99
C ALA A 95 -6.84 23.57 1.74
N GLY A 96 -6.98 23.01 0.53
CA GLY A 96 -6.56 23.66 -0.71
C GLY A 96 -5.05 23.67 -0.93
N VAL A 97 -4.32 22.80 -0.23
CA VAL A 97 -2.88 22.60 -0.30
C VAL A 97 -2.59 21.12 -0.60
N GLY A 98 -1.34 20.71 -0.52
CA GLY A 98 -0.95 19.29 -0.67
C GLY A 98 -0.14 19.04 -1.93
N PRO A 99 0.12 17.76 -2.24
CA PRO A 99 0.94 17.39 -3.37
C PRO A 99 0.27 17.69 -4.70
N ASP A 100 1.07 17.83 -5.76
CA ASP A 100 0.60 17.90 -7.14
C ASP A 100 0.30 16.50 -7.68
N VAL A 101 1.18 15.54 -7.39
CA VAL A 101 1.01 14.12 -7.74
C VAL A 101 1.13 13.28 -6.47
N PHE A 102 0.21 12.34 -6.30
CA PHE A 102 0.19 11.45 -5.15
C PHE A 102 -0.23 10.03 -5.52
N HIS A 103 0.04 9.09 -4.62
CA HIS A 103 -0.12 7.67 -4.84
C HIS A 103 -1.11 7.06 -3.85
N LEU A 104 -2.05 6.25 -4.34
CA LEU A 104 -2.97 5.49 -3.50
C LEU A 104 -3.15 4.06 -4.04
N HIS A 105 -3.65 3.17 -3.20
CA HIS A 105 -4.02 1.83 -3.63
C HIS A 105 -5.54 1.66 -3.78
N ALA A 106 -5.93 0.59 -4.47
CA ALA A 106 -7.25 0.42 -5.08
C ALA A 106 -8.44 0.77 -4.18
N TYR A 107 -8.45 0.36 -2.92
CA TYR A 107 -9.62 0.59 -2.07
C TYR A 107 -9.86 2.07 -1.73
N SER A 108 -8.81 2.90 -1.73
CA SER A 108 -8.93 4.34 -1.44
C SER A 108 -9.26 5.15 -2.68
N ILE A 109 -8.88 4.67 -3.88
CA ILE A 109 -9.05 5.40 -5.15
C ILE A 109 -10.51 5.80 -5.36
N LYS A 110 -11.44 4.86 -5.22
CA LYS A 110 -12.87 5.11 -5.42
C LYS A 110 -13.39 6.18 -4.46
N SER A 111 -12.99 6.13 -3.20
CA SER A 111 -13.37 7.13 -2.19
C SER A 111 -12.89 8.53 -2.58
N PHE A 112 -11.64 8.65 -3.02
CA PHE A 112 -11.06 9.93 -3.43
C PHE A 112 -11.73 10.50 -4.69
N ILE A 113 -12.00 9.65 -5.68
CA ILE A 113 -12.73 10.05 -6.89
C ILE A 113 -14.15 10.53 -6.54
N GLU A 114 -14.87 9.79 -5.69
CA GLU A 114 -16.25 10.15 -5.28
C GLU A 114 -16.32 11.47 -4.51
N LYS A 115 -15.31 11.77 -3.71
CA LYS A 115 -15.19 13.02 -2.95
C LYS A 115 -14.71 14.21 -3.78
N GLY A 116 -14.26 13.99 -5.03
CA GLY A 116 -13.68 15.03 -5.88
C GLY A 116 -12.26 15.44 -5.49
N TYR A 117 -11.51 14.54 -4.86
CA TYR A 117 -10.12 14.79 -4.42
C TYR A 117 -9.08 14.44 -5.49
N VAL A 118 -9.51 14.22 -6.73
CA VAL A 118 -8.64 13.85 -7.85
C VAL A 118 -9.00 14.67 -9.08
N TYR A 119 -7.98 15.15 -9.79
CA TYR A 119 -8.13 15.89 -11.04
C TYR A 119 -8.67 14.99 -12.16
N ASP A 120 -9.53 15.55 -13.03
CA ASP A 120 -10.02 14.87 -14.24
C ASP A 120 -8.93 14.86 -15.34
N MET A 121 -8.20 13.77 -15.45
CA MET A 121 -7.13 13.58 -16.45
C MET A 121 -7.66 13.20 -17.85
N THR A 122 -8.97 13.13 -18.06
CA THR A 122 -9.56 12.71 -19.33
C THR A 122 -9.06 13.49 -20.55
N PRO A 123 -8.89 14.83 -20.49
CA PRO A 123 -8.35 15.58 -21.63
C PRO A 123 -6.94 15.10 -22.01
N PHE A 124 -6.08 14.86 -21.05
CA PHE A 124 -4.70 14.41 -21.25
C PHE A 124 -4.66 12.99 -21.82
N VAL A 125 -5.38 12.05 -21.21
CA VAL A 125 -5.46 10.66 -21.69
C VAL A 125 -5.97 10.60 -23.14
N LYS A 126 -6.95 11.44 -23.51
CA LYS A 126 -7.46 11.51 -24.88
C LYS A 126 -6.45 12.12 -25.86
N ALA A 127 -5.65 13.06 -25.42
CA ALA A 127 -4.61 13.71 -26.24
C ALA A 127 -3.49 12.73 -26.63
N GLU A 128 -3.22 11.69 -25.82
CA GLU A 128 -2.26 10.62 -26.15
C GLU A 128 -2.75 9.73 -27.31
N GLY A 129 -4.00 9.86 -27.71
CA GLY A 129 -4.59 9.17 -28.85
C GLY A 129 -5.31 7.86 -28.51
N PRO A 130 -6.02 7.31 -29.53
CA PRO A 130 -6.75 6.07 -29.36
C PRO A 130 -5.78 4.90 -29.11
N GLY A 131 -6.12 4.05 -28.13
CA GLY A 131 -5.30 2.90 -27.78
C GLY A 131 -4.24 3.18 -26.70
N PHE A 132 -4.05 4.41 -26.26
CA PHE A 132 -3.09 4.72 -25.18
C PHE A 132 -3.30 3.82 -23.95
N THR A 133 -4.54 3.67 -23.51
CA THR A 133 -4.86 2.84 -22.33
C THR A 133 -4.88 1.34 -22.60
N ASP A 134 -4.73 0.90 -23.86
CA ASP A 134 -4.70 -0.53 -24.23
C ASP A 134 -3.43 -1.24 -23.72
N ALA A 135 -2.40 -0.49 -23.37
CA ALA A 135 -1.20 -1.04 -22.74
C ALA A 135 -1.48 -1.67 -21.37
N TRP A 136 -2.49 -1.23 -20.65
CA TRP A 136 -2.85 -1.75 -19.32
C TRP A 136 -3.90 -2.86 -19.40
N TYR A 137 -4.00 -3.66 -18.33
CA TYR A 137 -5.11 -4.59 -18.15
C TYR A 137 -6.42 -3.81 -18.03
N SER A 138 -7.45 -4.22 -18.78
CA SER A 138 -8.74 -3.50 -18.82
C SER A 138 -9.38 -3.35 -17.44
N GLN A 139 -9.27 -4.38 -16.59
CA GLN A 139 -9.79 -4.34 -15.23
C GLN A 139 -9.12 -3.28 -14.35
N THR A 140 -7.84 -3.00 -14.55
CA THR A 140 -7.14 -1.96 -13.79
C THR A 140 -7.54 -0.56 -14.27
N ILE A 141 -7.63 -0.35 -15.58
CA ILE A 141 -8.10 0.92 -16.16
C ILE A 141 -9.54 1.24 -15.77
N GLU A 142 -10.44 0.25 -15.72
CA GLU A 142 -11.83 0.49 -15.34
C GLU A 142 -11.98 0.98 -13.88
N LEU A 143 -11.09 0.55 -12.97
CA LEU A 143 -11.06 1.07 -11.60
C LEU A 143 -10.61 2.54 -11.52
N MET A 144 -9.89 3.03 -12.52
CA MET A 144 -9.43 4.42 -12.58
C MET A 144 -10.49 5.38 -13.12
N LYS A 145 -11.67 4.86 -13.49
CA LYS A 145 -12.72 5.63 -14.14
C LYS A 145 -13.93 5.87 -13.23
N LYS A 146 -14.59 6.98 -13.51
CA LYS A 146 -15.95 7.30 -13.06
C LYS A 146 -16.69 8.03 -14.18
N ASP A 147 -17.90 7.57 -14.53
CA ASP A 147 -18.75 8.16 -15.56
C ASP A 147 -17.99 8.36 -16.91
N GLY A 148 -17.13 7.39 -17.28
CA GLY A 148 -16.33 7.42 -18.50
C GLY A 148 -15.13 8.38 -18.48
N LYS A 149 -14.85 9.02 -17.35
CA LYS A 149 -13.70 9.92 -17.13
C LYS A 149 -12.58 9.21 -16.40
N TYR A 150 -11.32 9.59 -16.69
CA TYR A 150 -10.12 9.07 -16.08
C TYR A 150 -9.66 9.96 -14.93
N PHE A 151 -9.41 9.38 -13.77
CA PHE A 151 -8.97 10.09 -12.55
C PHE A 151 -7.65 9.57 -11.98
N ALA A 152 -7.16 8.44 -12.46
CA ALA A 152 -5.89 7.88 -12.06
C ALA A 152 -5.24 7.10 -13.20
N MET A 153 -3.94 6.84 -13.11
CA MET A 153 -3.24 5.88 -13.97
C MET A 153 -2.74 4.71 -13.12
N PRO A 154 -3.01 3.46 -13.54
CA PRO A 154 -2.59 2.29 -12.77
C PRO A 154 -1.08 2.16 -12.70
N GLY A 155 -0.57 1.82 -11.52
CA GLY A 155 0.81 1.44 -11.27
C GLY A 155 0.96 -0.08 -11.19
N ASP A 156 1.35 -0.59 -10.01
CA ASP A 156 1.54 -2.01 -9.78
C ASP A 156 0.21 -2.80 -9.71
N PHE A 157 0.26 -4.06 -10.15
CA PHE A 157 -0.87 -4.98 -10.11
C PHE A 157 -0.40 -6.37 -9.72
N MET A 158 -0.78 -6.85 -8.53
CA MET A 158 -0.26 -8.07 -7.93
C MET A 158 -1.36 -8.84 -7.18
N ALA A 159 -1.14 -10.15 -7.00
CA ALA A 159 -1.94 -10.97 -6.10
C ALA A 159 -1.21 -11.22 -4.77
N MET A 160 -1.95 -11.44 -3.69
CA MET A 160 -1.39 -11.96 -2.45
C MET A 160 -1.08 -13.44 -2.60
N VAL A 161 0.07 -13.86 -2.06
CA VAL A 161 0.58 -15.24 -2.08
C VAL A 161 1.08 -15.63 -0.68
N LEU A 162 1.31 -16.92 -0.45
CA LEU A 162 1.97 -17.42 0.75
C LEU A 162 3.48 -17.40 0.56
N TYR A 163 4.20 -16.60 1.36
CA TYR A 163 5.66 -16.68 1.48
C TYR A 163 6.07 -17.57 2.64
N TYR A 164 7.18 -18.30 2.46
CA TYR A 164 7.75 -19.15 3.50
C TYR A 164 9.28 -19.21 3.41
N ASN A 165 9.91 -19.39 4.58
CA ASN A 165 11.36 -19.56 4.69
C ASN A 165 11.72 -21.03 4.51
N LYS A 166 12.41 -21.37 3.39
CA LYS A 166 12.77 -22.75 3.05
C LYS A 166 13.77 -23.38 4.02
N ASN A 167 14.59 -22.58 4.70
CA ASN A 167 15.53 -23.10 5.69
C ASN A 167 14.79 -23.53 6.95
N LEU A 168 13.88 -22.72 7.47
CA LEU A 168 13.01 -23.10 8.59
C LEU A 168 12.15 -24.32 8.29
N TYR A 169 11.68 -24.48 7.03
CA TYR A 169 11.00 -25.71 6.60
C TYR A 169 11.90 -26.93 6.75
N ARG A 170 13.14 -26.88 6.21
CA ARG A 170 14.10 -28.00 6.34
C ARG A 170 14.42 -28.33 7.79
N GLU A 171 14.65 -27.32 8.62
CA GLU A 171 14.90 -27.48 10.06
C GLU A 171 13.72 -28.16 10.78
N ALA A 172 12.49 -27.89 10.36
CA ALA A 172 11.28 -28.50 10.89
C ALA A 172 10.97 -29.88 10.27
N GLY A 173 11.83 -30.40 9.38
CA GLY A 173 11.62 -31.67 8.68
C GLY A 173 10.55 -31.60 7.60
N LEU A 174 10.27 -30.40 7.08
CA LEU A 174 9.33 -30.17 5.98
C LEU A 174 10.09 -30.05 4.65
N ASP A 175 9.49 -30.53 3.57
CA ASP A 175 10.03 -30.38 2.22
C ASP A 175 9.65 -29.00 1.64
N PRO A 176 10.63 -28.09 1.38
CA PRO A 176 10.33 -26.79 0.78
C PRO A 176 9.72 -26.86 -0.63
N ALA A 177 9.87 -27.96 -1.35
CA ALA A 177 9.24 -28.15 -2.65
C ALA A 177 7.75 -28.53 -2.55
N ARG A 178 7.23 -28.72 -1.35
CA ARG A 178 5.85 -29.11 -1.10
C ARG A 178 5.16 -28.14 -0.14
N PRO A 179 4.87 -26.91 -0.57
CA PRO A 179 4.13 -25.96 0.25
C PRO A 179 2.70 -26.47 0.52
N PRO A 180 2.06 -26.00 1.60
CA PRO A 180 0.70 -26.41 1.95
C PRO A 180 -0.30 -25.91 0.89
N LYS A 181 -1.21 -26.79 0.48
CA LYS A 181 -2.27 -26.49 -0.51
C LYS A 181 -3.62 -26.22 0.13
N THR A 182 -3.80 -26.72 1.34
CA THR A 182 -5.03 -26.53 2.11
C THR A 182 -4.73 -25.86 3.45
N TRP A 183 -5.74 -25.21 4.05
CA TRP A 183 -5.59 -24.62 5.37
C TRP A 183 -5.33 -25.66 6.46
N ASP A 184 -5.76 -26.91 6.27
CA ASP A 184 -5.43 -28.00 7.19
C ASP A 184 -3.94 -28.34 7.14
N GLU A 185 -3.37 -28.51 5.92
CA GLU A 185 -1.93 -28.69 5.72
C GLU A 185 -1.13 -27.48 6.24
N PHE A 186 -1.62 -26.27 5.97
CA PHE A 186 -0.99 -25.06 6.47
C PHE A 186 -0.91 -25.06 8.01
N LEU A 187 -1.98 -25.43 8.69
CA LEU A 187 -2.01 -25.50 10.16
C LEU A 187 -1.05 -26.57 10.70
N GLU A 188 -0.97 -27.73 10.05
CA GLU A 188 0.01 -28.78 10.41
C GLU A 188 1.45 -28.27 10.26
N TYR A 189 1.74 -27.54 9.17
CA TYR A 189 3.05 -26.95 8.94
C TYR A 189 3.33 -25.85 9.95
N ALA A 190 2.38 -24.97 10.19
CA ALA A 190 2.54 -23.88 11.17
C ALA A 190 2.83 -24.43 12.58
N LYS A 191 2.19 -25.52 12.98
CA LYS A 191 2.49 -26.18 14.27
C LYS A 191 3.91 -26.76 14.33
N LYS A 192 4.39 -27.41 13.25
CA LYS A 192 5.78 -27.93 13.19
C LYS A 192 6.83 -26.84 13.18
N LEU A 193 6.50 -25.70 12.57
CA LEU A 193 7.36 -24.53 12.44
C LEU A 193 7.38 -23.68 13.72
N THR A 194 6.37 -23.84 14.60
CA THR A 194 6.32 -23.16 15.90
C THR A 194 7.15 -23.94 16.91
N ARG A 195 8.36 -23.48 17.19
CA ARG A 195 9.33 -24.28 17.95
C ARG A 195 10.37 -23.43 18.69
N ASP A 196 10.87 -24.01 19.76
CA ASP A 196 12.10 -23.70 20.41
C ASP A 196 13.26 -24.30 19.57
N ARG A 197 14.17 -23.47 19.07
CA ARG A 197 15.26 -23.90 18.18
C ARG A 197 16.54 -24.18 18.93
N ASP A 198 16.76 -23.52 20.07
CA ASP A 198 17.98 -23.63 20.88
C ASP A 198 17.82 -24.46 22.14
N GLY A 199 16.59 -24.86 22.50
CA GLY A 199 16.30 -25.72 23.64
C GLY A 199 16.24 -24.99 24.99
N ASP A 200 16.07 -23.66 24.99
CA ASP A 200 15.99 -22.86 26.22
C ASP A 200 14.58 -22.88 26.88
N GLY A 201 13.62 -23.52 26.26
CA GLY A 201 12.23 -23.63 26.69
C GLY A 201 11.31 -22.49 26.22
N LYS A 202 11.81 -21.61 25.36
CA LYS A 202 11.02 -20.54 24.74
C LYS A 202 10.87 -20.78 23.24
N ILE A 203 9.82 -20.24 22.68
CA ILE A 203 9.60 -20.31 21.23
C ILE A 203 10.43 -19.22 20.55
N ASP A 204 11.32 -19.60 19.65
CA ASP A 204 12.12 -18.69 18.81
C ASP A 204 11.45 -18.37 17.50
N THR A 205 10.77 -19.36 16.92
CA THR A 205 10.09 -19.22 15.63
C THR A 205 8.65 -19.64 15.76
N TRP A 206 7.75 -18.80 15.27
CA TRP A 206 6.32 -19.12 15.09
C TRP A 206 6.05 -19.51 13.64
N GLY A 207 5.07 -20.40 13.44
CA GLY A 207 4.75 -20.90 12.11
C GLY A 207 4.19 -19.82 11.17
N PHE A 208 3.47 -18.82 11.71
CA PHE A 208 2.81 -17.83 10.89
C PHE A 208 2.89 -16.42 11.51
N GLY A 209 3.15 -15.43 10.68
CA GLY A 209 3.06 -14.01 11.02
C GLY A 209 1.88 -13.35 10.33
N THR A 210 1.10 -12.57 11.07
CA THR A 210 -0.05 -11.85 10.53
C THR A 210 -0.24 -10.51 11.20
N ILE A 211 -1.07 -9.66 10.60
CA ILE A 211 -1.40 -8.32 11.08
C ILE A 211 -2.70 -8.38 11.86
N GLY A 212 -2.69 -7.88 13.09
CA GLY A 212 -3.87 -7.73 13.93
C GLY A 212 -4.06 -6.33 14.48
N ALA A 213 -3.14 -5.40 14.21
CA ALA A 213 -3.34 -3.97 14.48
C ALA A 213 -4.49 -3.41 13.64
N ILE A 214 -5.13 -2.32 14.09
CA ILE A 214 -6.04 -1.53 13.23
C ILE A 214 -5.17 -0.82 12.19
N ASP A 215 -5.02 -1.45 11.04
CA ASP A 215 -4.08 -1.05 10.00
C ASP A 215 -4.63 -1.48 8.62
N PRO A 216 -4.47 -0.68 7.56
CA PRO A 216 -4.89 -1.05 6.21
C PRO A 216 -4.32 -2.38 5.71
N GLY A 217 -3.12 -2.75 6.18
CA GLY A 217 -2.49 -4.01 5.83
C GLY A 217 -3.22 -5.26 6.35
N PHE A 218 -4.13 -5.12 7.32
CA PHE A 218 -4.98 -6.22 7.79
C PHE A 218 -5.82 -6.81 6.65
N GLU A 219 -6.40 -5.96 5.80
CA GLU A 219 -7.21 -6.38 4.66
C GLU A 219 -6.49 -7.45 3.83
N LEU A 220 -5.24 -7.16 3.44
CA LEU A 220 -4.44 -8.04 2.59
C LEU A 220 -4.10 -9.39 3.24
N ARG A 221 -4.27 -9.55 4.55
CA ARG A 221 -4.00 -10.81 5.29
C ARG A 221 -5.26 -11.60 5.59
N PHE A 222 -6.36 -10.91 5.87
CA PHE A 222 -7.62 -11.58 6.14
C PHE A 222 -8.41 -11.91 4.86
N THR A 223 -8.37 -11.05 3.84
CA THR A 223 -9.12 -11.26 2.58
C THR A 223 -8.79 -12.59 1.89
N PRO A 224 -7.50 -13.00 1.75
CA PRO A 224 -7.19 -14.32 1.20
C PRO A 224 -7.80 -15.47 1.99
N ILE A 225 -7.80 -15.39 3.33
CA ILE A 225 -8.41 -16.40 4.19
C ILE A 225 -9.93 -16.43 3.95
N LEU A 226 -10.59 -15.27 3.92
CA LEU A 226 -12.03 -15.18 3.68
C LEU A 226 -12.41 -15.76 2.31
N PHE A 227 -11.73 -15.32 1.25
CA PHE A 227 -12.05 -15.72 -0.12
C PHE A 227 -11.75 -17.21 -0.37
N SER A 228 -10.65 -17.72 0.15
CA SER A 228 -10.27 -19.14 0.01
C SER A 228 -11.19 -20.10 0.80
N HIS A 229 -11.93 -19.58 1.79
CA HIS A 229 -13.03 -20.31 2.42
C HIS A 229 -14.35 -20.20 1.64
N GLY A 230 -14.39 -19.42 0.54
CA GLY A 230 -15.61 -19.16 -0.24
C GLY A 230 -16.46 -18.01 0.30
N GLY A 231 -15.97 -17.29 1.32
CA GLY A 231 -16.67 -16.17 1.93
C GLY A 231 -16.57 -14.87 1.11
N SER A 232 -17.34 -13.89 1.49
CA SER A 232 -17.33 -12.53 0.92
C SER A 232 -17.64 -11.53 2.03
N TYR A 233 -17.17 -10.30 1.86
CA TYR A 233 -17.50 -9.21 2.76
C TYR A 233 -18.93 -8.71 2.57
N LEU A 234 -19.34 -8.61 1.31
CA LEU A 234 -20.62 -8.02 0.92
C LEU A 234 -21.39 -8.94 -0.02
N SER A 235 -22.70 -8.72 -0.11
CA SER A 235 -23.59 -9.27 -1.14
C SER A 235 -23.13 -8.86 -2.54
N LYS A 236 -23.58 -9.58 -3.58
CA LYS A 236 -23.18 -9.34 -4.98
C LYS A 236 -23.48 -7.92 -5.46
N ASP A 237 -24.52 -7.30 -4.94
CA ASP A 237 -24.93 -5.93 -5.24
C ASP A 237 -24.32 -4.87 -4.32
N ASN A 238 -23.45 -5.28 -3.40
CA ASN A 238 -22.79 -4.46 -2.38
C ASN A 238 -23.74 -3.70 -1.44
N LYS A 239 -25.00 -4.11 -1.31
CA LYS A 239 -25.98 -3.44 -0.46
C LYS A 239 -26.04 -3.98 0.96
N CYS A 240 -25.58 -5.20 1.18
CA CYS A 240 -25.62 -5.87 2.48
C CYS A 240 -24.29 -6.51 2.83
N SER A 241 -24.02 -6.62 4.13
CA SER A 241 -22.94 -7.46 4.63
C SER A 241 -23.19 -8.94 4.35
N ALA A 242 -22.16 -9.69 3.94
CA ALA A 242 -22.21 -11.14 3.75
C ALA A 242 -21.43 -11.88 4.85
N LEU A 243 -21.15 -11.23 5.98
CA LEU A 243 -20.41 -11.85 7.10
C LEU A 243 -21.24 -12.87 7.90
N ASN A 244 -22.54 -12.94 7.65
CA ASN A 244 -23.46 -13.91 8.27
C ASN A 244 -23.46 -15.28 7.57
N THR A 245 -22.56 -15.53 6.61
CA THR A 245 -22.43 -16.83 5.96
C THR A 245 -21.57 -17.80 6.77
N SER A 246 -21.80 -19.10 6.59
CA SER A 246 -20.97 -20.15 7.21
C SER A 246 -19.49 -20.02 6.83
N GLU A 247 -19.22 -19.66 5.57
CA GLU A 247 -17.88 -19.48 5.02
C GLU A 247 -17.14 -18.33 5.70
N ALA A 248 -17.81 -17.20 5.91
CA ALA A 248 -17.22 -16.05 6.61
C ALA A 248 -16.97 -16.38 8.09
N MET A 249 -17.88 -17.10 8.73
CA MET A 249 -17.74 -17.57 10.11
C MET A 249 -16.56 -18.53 10.26
N GLU A 250 -16.44 -19.50 9.36
CA GLU A 250 -15.34 -20.47 9.36
C GLU A 250 -13.99 -19.76 9.13
N ALA A 251 -13.92 -18.80 8.19
CA ALA A 251 -12.72 -18.02 7.94
C ALA A 251 -12.27 -17.21 9.18
N MET A 252 -13.20 -16.49 9.82
CA MET A 252 -12.90 -15.72 11.04
C MET A 252 -12.50 -16.64 12.19
N LYS A 253 -13.22 -17.78 12.37
CA LYS A 253 -12.88 -18.76 13.39
C LYS A 253 -11.49 -19.34 13.16
N PHE A 254 -11.17 -19.75 11.93
CA PHE A 254 -9.85 -20.28 11.58
C PHE A 254 -8.76 -19.26 11.89
N PHE A 255 -8.95 -18.01 11.45
CA PHE A 255 -7.98 -16.93 11.68
C PHE A 255 -7.77 -16.67 13.19
N ASN A 256 -8.85 -16.62 13.97
CA ASN A 256 -8.79 -16.52 15.42
C ASN A 256 -8.05 -17.71 16.06
N ASP A 257 -8.35 -18.93 15.63
CA ASP A 257 -7.80 -20.14 16.23
C ASP A 257 -6.28 -20.28 16.00
N LEU A 258 -5.74 -19.75 14.89
CA LEU A 258 -4.29 -19.65 14.68
C LEU A 258 -3.60 -18.91 15.83
N VAL A 259 -4.25 -17.87 16.36
CA VAL A 259 -3.74 -17.03 17.45
C VAL A 259 -4.03 -17.62 18.82
N THR A 260 -5.31 -17.94 19.08
CA THR A 260 -5.78 -18.19 20.45
C THR A 260 -5.72 -19.66 20.86
N VAL A 261 -5.99 -20.58 19.93
CA VAL A 261 -6.06 -22.03 20.17
C VAL A 261 -4.74 -22.70 19.82
N HIS A 262 -4.29 -22.50 18.58
CA HIS A 262 -3.10 -23.17 18.06
C HIS A 262 -1.80 -22.47 18.42
N LYS A 263 -1.86 -21.17 18.74
CA LYS A 263 -0.72 -20.36 19.19
C LYS A 263 0.47 -20.43 18.23
N VAL A 264 0.17 -20.47 16.92
CA VAL A 264 1.20 -20.52 15.86
C VAL A 264 1.59 -19.12 15.35
N VAL A 265 1.01 -18.08 15.94
CA VAL A 265 1.29 -16.65 15.67
C VAL A 265 2.00 -16.07 16.90
N PRO A 266 3.02 -15.19 16.72
CA PRO A 266 3.67 -14.53 17.84
C PRO A 266 2.69 -13.83 18.78
N PRO A 267 2.95 -13.79 20.10
CA PRO A 267 2.11 -13.07 21.06
C PRO A 267 2.06 -11.56 20.74
N GLY A 268 0.97 -10.90 21.16
CA GLY A 268 0.79 -9.47 20.91
C GLY A 268 0.33 -9.13 19.48
N VAL A 269 -0.34 -10.05 18.79
CA VAL A 269 -0.81 -9.89 17.40
C VAL A 269 -1.57 -8.59 17.16
N THR A 270 -2.34 -8.09 18.15
CA THR A 270 -3.12 -6.85 18.06
C THR A 270 -2.29 -5.57 17.92
N ALA A 271 -0.97 -5.66 18.16
CA ALA A 271 -0.01 -4.58 17.92
C ALA A 271 0.83 -4.81 16.65
N GLN A 272 0.70 -5.95 15.98
CA GLN A 272 1.49 -6.28 14.80
C GLN A 272 0.94 -5.58 13.56
N ASN A 273 1.77 -4.76 12.95
CA ASN A 273 1.53 -4.07 11.68
C ASN A 273 2.42 -4.66 10.55
N PRO A 274 2.30 -4.20 9.30
CA PRO A 274 3.13 -4.71 8.18
C PRO A 274 4.64 -4.66 8.44
N GLY A 275 5.14 -3.59 9.05
CA GLY A 275 6.57 -3.44 9.37
C GLY A 275 7.03 -4.50 10.37
N THR A 276 6.29 -4.68 11.47
CA THR A 276 6.60 -5.68 12.50
C THR A 276 6.66 -7.09 11.92
N VAL A 277 5.67 -7.48 11.13
CA VAL A 277 5.61 -8.85 10.57
C VAL A 277 6.76 -9.11 9.59
N ARG A 278 7.14 -8.13 8.75
CA ARG A 278 8.28 -8.26 7.84
C ARG A 278 9.61 -8.30 8.61
N GLN A 279 9.75 -7.52 9.69
CA GLN A 279 10.92 -7.60 10.57
C GLN A 279 11.03 -8.97 11.26
N GLN A 280 9.91 -9.54 11.69
CA GLN A 280 9.88 -10.90 12.26
C GLN A 280 10.32 -11.96 11.23
N MET A 281 9.90 -11.83 9.97
CA MET A 281 10.36 -12.72 8.90
C MET A 281 11.88 -12.56 8.66
N ALA A 282 12.38 -11.34 8.63
CA ALA A 282 13.78 -11.02 8.46
C ALA A 282 14.65 -11.60 9.59
N ASN A 283 14.12 -11.64 10.81
CA ASN A 283 14.78 -12.20 12.00
C ASN A 283 14.51 -13.71 12.19
N GLU A 284 13.88 -14.38 11.22
CA GLU A 284 13.46 -15.79 11.31
C GLU A 284 12.55 -16.12 12.51
N GLN A 285 11.89 -15.11 13.07
CA GLN A 285 10.93 -15.26 14.16
C GLN A 285 9.57 -15.78 13.69
N ILE A 286 9.28 -15.71 12.37
CA ILE A 286 8.14 -16.35 11.74
C ILE A 286 8.59 -17.10 10.49
N ALA A 287 7.93 -18.22 10.20
CA ALA A 287 8.29 -19.07 9.08
C ALA A 287 7.45 -18.82 7.83
N MET A 288 6.21 -18.36 7.98
CA MET A 288 5.26 -18.10 6.89
C MET A 288 4.57 -16.75 7.07
N LEU A 289 4.21 -16.10 5.97
CA LEU A 289 3.32 -14.92 5.95
C LEU A 289 2.57 -14.82 4.62
N LEU A 290 1.44 -14.09 4.60
CA LEU A 290 0.80 -13.66 3.36
C LEU A 290 1.42 -12.33 2.92
N GLY A 291 1.87 -12.26 1.67
CA GLY A 291 2.57 -11.11 1.12
C GLY A 291 2.43 -11.03 -0.40
N SER A 292 3.18 -10.15 -1.03
CA SER A 292 3.27 -10.03 -2.49
C SER A 292 4.69 -9.60 -2.89
N GLY A 293 4.90 -9.09 -4.10
CA GLY A 293 6.22 -8.78 -4.68
C GLY A 293 7.15 -7.94 -3.79
N TRP A 294 6.58 -7.02 -3.01
CA TRP A 294 7.33 -6.19 -2.04
C TRP A 294 7.95 -6.98 -0.87
N THR A 295 7.55 -8.23 -0.63
CA THR A 295 7.98 -8.97 0.57
C THR A 295 9.47 -9.26 0.59
N PRO A 296 10.09 -9.89 -0.43
CA PRO A 296 11.51 -10.20 -0.40
C PRO A 296 12.41 -8.97 -0.25
N PRO A 297 12.25 -7.87 -1.03
CA PRO A 297 13.14 -6.71 -0.90
C PRO A 297 13.02 -6.01 0.46
N ILE A 298 11.83 -5.96 1.06
CA ILE A 298 11.68 -5.37 2.40
C ILE A 298 12.32 -6.27 3.48
N VAL A 299 12.20 -7.59 3.35
CA VAL A 299 12.87 -8.53 4.26
C VAL A 299 14.38 -8.42 4.15
N ASP A 300 14.94 -8.31 2.93
CA ASP A 300 16.36 -8.06 2.71
C ASP A 300 16.84 -6.72 3.30
N ASN A 301 16.05 -5.65 3.12
CA ASN A 301 16.38 -4.36 3.74
C ASN A 301 16.43 -4.43 5.27
N ASN A 302 15.55 -5.23 5.86
CA ASN A 302 15.47 -5.41 7.32
C ASN A 302 16.62 -6.31 7.85
N ASN A 303 17.09 -7.27 7.07
CA ASN A 303 18.21 -8.14 7.38
C ASN A 303 18.90 -8.63 6.09
N PRO A 304 19.91 -7.91 5.59
CA PRO A 304 20.61 -8.29 4.36
C PRO A 304 21.33 -9.66 4.46
N ASP A 305 21.73 -10.07 5.66
CA ASP A 305 22.43 -11.34 5.88
C ASP A 305 21.53 -12.56 5.66
N LEU A 306 20.20 -12.38 5.71
CA LEU A 306 19.25 -13.45 5.43
C LEU A 306 19.25 -13.87 3.97
N ASN A 307 19.54 -12.93 3.04
CA ASN A 307 19.42 -13.14 1.59
C ASN A 307 17.99 -13.63 1.21
N ALA A 308 16.98 -12.79 1.44
CA ALA A 308 15.58 -13.18 1.32
C ALA A 308 15.20 -13.66 -0.09
N LEU A 309 15.84 -13.15 -1.14
CA LEU A 309 15.61 -13.61 -2.53
C LEU A 309 15.99 -15.09 -2.73
N ASP A 310 16.98 -15.58 -2.00
CA ASP A 310 17.36 -17.00 -2.03
C ASP A 310 16.56 -17.85 -1.03
N VAL A 311 16.41 -17.36 0.20
CA VAL A 311 15.86 -18.11 1.34
C VAL A 311 14.32 -18.21 1.30
N LEU A 312 13.65 -17.19 0.81
CA LEU A 312 12.18 -17.22 0.69
C LEU A 312 11.73 -17.98 -0.57
N GLU A 313 10.61 -18.63 -0.44
CA GLU A 313 9.82 -19.20 -1.54
C GLU A 313 8.38 -18.66 -1.46
N ALA A 314 7.65 -18.76 -2.59
CA ALA A 314 6.25 -18.39 -2.65
C ALA A 314 5.40 -19.55 -3.15
N ALA A 315 4.15 -19.56 -2.75
CA ALA A 315 3.14 -20.52 -3.18
C ALA A 315 1.77 -19.85 -3.28
N ALA A 316 0.84 -20.50 -3.98
CA ALA A 316 -0.57 -20.15 -3.96
C ALA A 316 -1.10 -20.06 -2.53
N VAL A 317 -2.09 -19.20 -2.31
CA VAL A 317 -2.81 -19.16 -1.02
C VAL A 317 -3.52 -20.50 -0.81
N PRO A 318 -3.36 -21.16 0.37
CA PRO A 318 -4.08 -22.38 0.66
C PRO A 318 -5.61 -22.20 0.56
N VAL A 319 -6.33 -23.24 0.20
CA VAL A 319 -7.80 -23.24 0.15
C VAL A 319 -8.39 -24.16 1.20
N LYS A 320 -9.68 -24.01 1.52
CA LYS A 320 -10.38 -24.94 2.37
C LYS A 320 -10.38 -26.33 1.72
N ALA A 321 -10.05 -27.38 2.47
CA ALA A 321 -9.99 -28.75 1.98
C ALA A 321 -11.32 -29.17 1.32
N GLY A 322 -11.23 -29.83 0.17
CA GLY A 322 -12.40 -30.27 -0.60
C GLY A 322 -13.13 -29.16 -1.36
N THR A 323 -12.57 -27.95 -1.41
CA THR A 323 -13.14 -26.82 -2.18
C THR A 323 -12.22 -26.40 -3.32
N SER A 324 -12.79 -25.70 -4.29
CA SER A 324 -12.07 -25.08 -5.41
C SER A 324 -12.70 -23.71 -5.69
N PRO A 325 -12.51 -22.73 -4.80
CA PRO A 325 -13.14 -21.43 -4.95
C PRO A 325 -12.61 -20.74 -6.23
N LYS A 326 -13.50 -20.05 -6.93
CA LYS A 326 -13.11 -19.25 -8.11
C LYS A 326 -12.05 -18.20 -7.75
N PHE A 327 -12.21 -17.62 -6.57
CA PHE A 327 -11.27 -16.64 -6.03
C PHE A 327 -10.77 -17.14 -4.67
N SER A 328 -9.46 -17.26 -4.54
CA SER A 328 -8.76 -17.72 -3.34
C SER A 328 -7.91 -16.63 -2.71
N THR A 329 -7.66 -15.54 -3.43
CA THR A 329 -6.81 -14.45 -2.95
C THR A 329 -7.35 -13.07 -3.35
N THR A 330 -6.70 -12.02 -2.87
CA THR A 330 -7.02 -10.64 -3.23
C THR A 330 -5.99 -10.05 -4.17
N ALA A 331 -6.47 -9.21 -5.09
CA ALA A 331 -5.62 -8.40 -5.94
C ALA A 331 -5.22 -7.11 -5.21
N TRP A 332 -3.96 -6.75 -5.34
CA TRP A 332 -3.42 -5.44 -5.03
C TRP A 332 -3.32 -4.63 -6.32
N LEU A 333 -3.68 -3.36 -6.25
CA LEU A 333 -3.50 -2.39 -7.32
C LEU A 333 -3.20 -1.05 -6.67
N SER A 334 -2.22 -0.34 -7.19
CA SER A 334 -1.98 1.06 -6.84
C SER A 334 -2.17 1.95 -8.06
N ALA A 335 -2.28 3.25 -7.83
CA ALA A 335 -2.42 4.22 -8.91
C ALA A 335 -1.88 5.59 -8.54
N TRP A 336 -1.42 6.29 -9.56
CA TRP A 336 -0.93 7.65 -9.51
C TRP A 336 -2.05 8.62 -9.87
N MET A 337 -2.19 9.68 -9.09
CA MET A 337 -3.25 10.67 -9.20
C MET A 337 -2.68 12.08 -9.21
N ILE A 338 -3.42 12.98 -9.84
CA ILE A 338 -3.15 14.41 -9.83
C ILE A 338 -4.12 15.07 -8.85
N SER A 339 -3.62 15.96 -8.01
CA SER A 339 -4.43 16.72 -7.05
C SER A 339 -5.34 17.71 -7.78
N PRO A 340 -6.60 17.90 -7.32
CA PRO A 340 -7.47 18.92 -7.89
C PRO A 340 -6.98 20.35 -7.58
N ASN A 341 -6.05 20.51 -6.64
CA ASN A 341 -5.52 21.79 -6.19
C ASN A 341 -4.24 22.19 -6.93
N THR A 342 -3.66 21.31 -7.76
CA THR A 342 -2.45 21.63 -8.54
C THR A 342 -2.65 22.88 -9.41
N LYS A 343 -1.60 23.67 -9.52
CA LYS A 343 -1.54 24.82 -10.45
C LYS A 343 -0.85 24.46 -11.76
N HIS A 344 -0.32 23.24 -11.86
CA HIS A 344 0.52 22.74 -12.93
C HIS A 344 0.01 21.37 -13.45
N PRO A 345 -1.27 21.28 -13.92
CA PRO A 345 -1.86 20.00 -14.29
C PRO A 345 -1.18 19.35 -15.52
N GLU A 346 -0.65 20.16 -16.46
CA GLU A 346 0.07 19.67 -17.62
C GLU A 346 1.40 19.01 -17.21
N GLU A 347 2.18 19.67 -16.38
CA GLU A 347 3.47 19.17 -15.88
C GLU A 347 3.24 17.94 -14.95
N ALA A 348 2.18 17.97 -14.14
CA ALA A 348 1.79 16.84 -13.32
C ALA A 348 1.39 15.62 -14.18
N TRP A 349 0.73 15.84 -15.32
CA TRP A 349 0.42 14.77 -16.28
C TRP A 349 1.70 14.20 -16.91
N GLU A 350 2.64 15.04 -17.33
CA GLU A 350 3.92 14.55 -17.86
C GLU A 350 4.64 13.66 -16.83
N LEU A 351 4.60 14.03 -15.54
CA LEU A 351 5.16 13.20 -14.48
C LEU A 351 4.41 11.86 -14.34
N VAL A 352 3.07 11.87 -14.30
CA VAL A 352 2.25 10.66 -14.21
C VAL A 352 2.49 9.74 -15.40
N LYS A 353 2.54 10.30 -16.61
CA LYS A 353 2.83 9.55 -17.83
C LYS A 353 4.23 8.91 -17.80
N PHE A 354 5.23 9.66 -17.32
CA PHE A 354 6.58 9.15 -17.18
C PHE A 354 6.67 7.98 -16.21
N ILE A 355 6.16 8.13 -14.98
CA ILE A 355 6.26 7.10 -13.94
C ILE A 355 5.44 5.83 -14.26
N THR A 356 4.44 5.93 -15.14
CA THR A 356 3.63 4.79 -15.63
C THR A 356 4.04 4.33 -17.04
N SER A 357 5.17 4.82 -17.55
CA SER A 357 5.71 4.38 -18.84
C SER A 357 6.25 2.95 -18.79
N LYS A 358 6.37 2.28 -19.95
CA LYS A 358 6.92 0.92 -20.02
C LYS A 358 8.30 0.83 -19.34
N SER A 359 9.20 1.76 -19.66
CA SER A 359 10.56 1.77 -19.11
C SER A 359 10.60 1.96 -17.58
N MET A 360 9.71 2.77 -17.03
CA MET A 360 9.62 2.94 -15.58
C MET A 360 8.98 1.72 -14.90
N GLU A 361 7.95 1.13 -15.48
CA GLU A 361 7.34 -0.10 -14.96
C GLU A 361 8.33 -1.28 -14.96
N GLU A 362 9.20 -1.40 -15.97
CA GLU A 362 10.32 -2.35 -15.97
C GLU A 362 11.33 -2.04 -14.86
N LYS A 363 11.63 -0.74 -14.65
CA LYS A 363 12.50 -0.30 -13.55
C LYS A 363 11.89 -0.61 -12.18
N TRP A 364 10.58 -0.40 -12.00
CA TRP A 364 9.90 -0.73 -10.74
C TRP A 364 9.96 -2.22 -10.42
N PHE A 365 9.80 -3.08 -11.42
CA PHE A 365 10.02 -4.51 -11.21
C PHE A 365 11.48 -4.82 -10.83
N LYS A 366 12.42 -4.29 -11.58
CA LYS A 366 13.87 -4.54 -11.36
C LYS A 366 14.31 -4.12 -9.95
N ASP A 367 13.92 -2.93 -9.50
CA ASP A 367 14.43 -2.29 -8.29
C ASP A 367 13.57 -2.60 -7.05
N ALA A 368 12.25 -2.78 -7.23
CA ALA A 368 11.29 -2.95 -6.13
C ALA A 368 10.47 -4.25 -6.19
N ARG A 369 10.66 -5.09 -7.23
CA ARG A 369 10.00 -6.39 -7.38
C ARG A 369 8.47 -6.34 -7.43
N VAL A 370 7.89 -5.23 -7.88
CA VAL A 370 6.45 -5.11 -8.08
C VAL A 370 6.08 -5.43 -9.53
N LEU A 371 4.94 -6.12 -9.70
CA LEU A 371 4.45 -6.47 -11.02
C LEU A 371 3.65 -5.29 -11.59
N SER A 372 3.85 -5.03 -12.86
CA SER A 372 3.21 -3.95 -13.57
C SER A 372 1.74 -4.26 -13.89
N SER A 373 0.91 -3.22 -13.88
CA SER A 373 -0.43 -3.27 -14.46
C SER A 373 -0.44 -3.17 -16.00
N ARG A 374 0.74 -2.96 -16.63
CA ARG A 374 0.91 -2.92 -18.08
C ARG A 374 1.11 -4.32 -18.66
N LYS A 375 0.30 -4.67 -19.67
CA LYS A 375 0.39 -5.97 -20.36
C LYS A 375 1.70 -6.14 -21.14
N ASP A 376 2.20 -5.03 -21.71
CA ASP A 376 3.44 -5.01 -22.48
C ASP A 376 4.71 -5.09 -21.61
N VAL A 377 4.60 -4.94 -20.31
CA VAL A 377 5.65 -5.26 -19.34
C VAL A 377 5.46 -6.66 -18.78
N SER A 378 4.28 -6.97 -18.24
CA SER A 378 4.00 -8.27 -17.60
C SER A 378 4.11 -9.47 -18.56
N GLY A 379 3.92 -9.25 -19.87
CA GLY A 379 3.98 -10.30 -20.88
C GLY A 379 5.29 -10.36 -21.69
N GLU A 380 6.15 -9.34 -21.62
CA GLU A 380 7.31 -9.21 -22.50
C GLU A 380 8.65 -9.02 -21.78
N TYR A 381 8.65 -8.59 -20.50
CA TYR A 381 9.90 -8.30 -19.79
C TYR A 381 10.55 -9.57 -19.25
N ASP A 382 11.66 -9.99 -19.83
CA ASP A 382 12.33 -11.27 -19.55
C ASP A 382 12.73 -11.46 -18.09
N GLU A 383 13.19 -10.41 -17.41
CA GLU A 383 13.56 -10.50 -15.98
C GLU A 383 12.34 -10.82 -15.11
N LEU A 384 11.18 -10.21 -15.39
CA LEU A 384 9.93 -10.53 -14.72
C LEU A 384 9.47 -11.94 -15.02
N LEU A 385 9.50 -12.33 -16.31
CA LEU A 385 9.07 -13.64 -16.76
C LEU A 385 9.95 -14.79 -16.25
N SER A 386 11.19 -14.50 -15.85
CA SER A 386 12.12 -15.47 -15.26
C SER A 386 12.08 -15.52 -13.73
N ASP A 387 11.58 -14.48 -13.07
CA ASP A 387 11.55 -14.38 -11.61
C ASP A 387 10.60 -15.40 -10.96
N LYS A 388 11.09 -16.11 -9.94
CA LYS A 388 10.32 -17.19 -9.27
C LYS A 388 9.09 -16.68 -8.53
N PHE A 389 9.17 -15.49 -7.93
CA PHE A 389 8.06 -14.90 -7.18
C PHE A 389 7.02 -14.29 -8.12
N ALA A 390 7.49 -13.57 -9.16
CA ALA A 390 6.63 -12.97 -10.15
C ALA A 390 5.76 -14.01 -10.87
N LYS A 391 6.32 -15.18 -11.18
CA LYS A 391 5.57 -16.31 -11.78
C LYS A 391 4.39 -16.75 -10.92
N ILE A 392 4.61 -16.91 -9.62
CA ILE A 392 3.53 -17.34 -8.69
C ILE A 392 2.50 -16.22 -8.53
N ILE A 393 2.96 -14.98 -8.34
CA ILE A 393 2.07 -13.81 -8.17
C ILE A 393 1.21 -13.61 -9.42
N ALA A 394 1.80 -13.71 -10.61
CA ALA A 394 1.08 -13.58 -11.88
C ALA A 394 0.05 -14.71 -12.07
N ALA A 395 0.41 -15.95 -11.74
CA ALA A 395 -0.52 -17.08 -11.81
C ALA A 395 -1.71 -16.92 -10.83
N GLU A 396 -1.46 -16.34 -9.65
CA GLU A 396 -2.51 -16.10 -8.67
C GLU A 396 -3.45 -14.93 -9.04
N LEU A 397 -3.10 -14.07 -10.00
CA LEU A 397 -4.02 -13.03 -10.49
C LEU A 397 -5.30 -13.60 -11.12
N ASP A 398 -5.24 -14.79 -11.71
CA ASP A 398 -6.41 -15.49 -12.25
C ASP A 398 -7.38 -15.93 -11.12
N HIS A 399 -6.86 -16.09 -9.91
CA HIS A 399 -7.59 -16.47 -8.70
C HIS A 399 -7.81 -15.29 -7.74
N ALA A 400 -7.38 -14.09 -8.14
CA ALA A 400 -7.50 -12.89 -7.33
C ALA A 400 -8.79 -12.12 -7.63
N LYS A 401 -9.34 -11.48 -6.61
CA LYS A 401 -10.47 -10.57 -6.72
C LYS A 401 -10.17 -9.30 -5.95
N PHE A 402 -10.53 -8.16 -6.53
CA PHE A 402 -10.52 -6.91 -5.77
C PHE A 402 -11.56 -6.93 -4.65
N VAL A 403 -11.23 -6.34 -3.54
CA VAL A 403 -12.22 -6.02 -2.51
C VAL A 403 -13.28 -5.06 -3.06
N PRO A 404 -14.46 -4.95 -2.43
CA PRO A 404 -15.49 -4.03 -2.89
C PRO A 404 -14.99 -2.59 -3.02
N GLN A 405 -15.21 -1.98 -4.20
CA GLN A 405 -14.75 -0.64 -4.51
C GLN A 405 -15.83 0.39 -4.14
N LEU A 406 -15.97 0.67 -2.84
CA LEU A 406 -16.95 1.60 -2.27
C LEU A 406 -16.22 2.72 -1.52
N LYS A 407 -16.80 3.91 -1.51
CA LYS A 407 -16.25 5.04 -0.72
C LYS A 407 -16.26 4.76 0.80
N GLU A 408 -17.13 3.87 1.26
CA GLU A 408 -17.25 3.43 2.64
C GLU A 408 -16.30 2.28 3.01
N TRP A 409 -15.53 1.76 2.05
CA TRP A 409 -14.66 0.60 2.28
C TRP A 409 -13.72 0.76 3.49
N PRO A 410 -13.08 1.92 3.73
CA PRO A 410 -12.25 2.10 4.92
C PRO A 410 -12.99 1.85 6.24
N GLN A 411 -14.27 2.26 6.33
CA GLN A 411 -15.09 2.03 7.52
C GLN A 411 -15.54 0.57 7.65
N ILE A 412 -15.76 -0.09 6.51
CA ILE A 412 -16.14 -1.50 6.45
C ILE A 412 -14.98 -2.38 6.94
N ILE A 413 -13.78 -2.16 6.41
CA ILE A 413 -12.62 -2.98 6.80
C ILE A 413 -12.18 -2.70 8.25
N GLU A 414 -12.36 -1.48 8.74
CA GLU A 414 -12.16 -1.15 10.16
C GLU A 414 -13.11 -1.95 11.07
N ALA A 415 -14.39 -2.10 10.69
CA ALA A 415 -15.34 -2.89 11.47
C ALA A 415 -14.90 -4.37 11.56
N ILE A 416 -14.38 -4.92 10.46
CA ILE A 416 -13.90 -6.31 10.40
C ILE A 416 -12.59 -6.47 11.18
N ASN A 417 -11.67 -5.53 11.07
CA ASN A 417 -10.42 -5.52 11.83
C ASN A 417 -10.70 -5.42 13.34
N THR A 418 -11.65 -4.57 13.76
CA THR A 418 -12.12 -4.49 15.14
C THR A 418 -12.65 -5.85 15.62
N ALA A 419 -13.48 -6.52 14.82
CA ALA A 419 -14.00 -7.86 15.17
C ALA A 419 -12.88 -8.89 15.35
N ALA A 420 -11.85 -8.86 14.49
CA ALA A 420 -10.69 -9.71 14.63
C ALA A 420 -9.93 -9.43 15.95
N GLN A 421 -9.69 -8.15 16.28
CA GLN A 421 -9.03 -7.78 17.54
C GLN A 421 -9.82 -8.21 18.78
N GLU A 422 -11.13 -7.96 18.80
CA GLU A 422 -12.00 -8.40 19.91
C GLU A 422 -11.97 -9.92 20.08
N SER A 423 -11.88 -10.65 18.98
CA SER A 423 -11.76 -12.09 18.95
C SER A 423 -10.38 -12.57 19.46
N PHE A 424 -9.27 -11.98 18.99
CA PHE A 424 -7.92 -12.32 19.41
C PHE A 424 -7.65 -12.07 20.89
N THR A 425 -8.26 -11.02 21.46
CA THR A 425 -8.13 -10.69 22.87
C THR A 425 -9.08 -11.50 23.78
N GLY A 426 -10.03 -12.25 23.18
CA GLY A 426 -11.08 -12.95 23.93
C GLY A 426 -12.15 -12.01 24.49
N ALA A 427 -12.17 -10.73 24.11
CA ALA A 427 -13.21 -9.78 24.49
C ALA A 427 -14.59 -10.21 23.99
N LYS A 428 -14.61 -10.83 22.80
CA LYS A 428 -15.81 -11.48 22.24
C LYS A 428 -15.43 -12.82 21.61
N SER A 429 -16.41 -13.72 21.51
CA SER A 429 -16.22 -14.91 20.64
C SER A 429 -16.14 -14.48 19.18
N PRO A 430 -15.46 -15.22 18.29
CA PRO A 430 -15.40 -14.93 16.85
C PRO A 430 -16.79 -14.69 16.24
N LYS A 431 -17.78 -15.49 16.65
CA LYS A 431 -19.16 -15.36 16.21
C LYS A 431 -19.75 -14.00 16.62
N ARG A 432 -19.66 -13.63 17.91
CA ARG A 432 -20.25 -12.38 18.41
C ARG A 432 -19.55 -11.16 17.83
N ALA A 433 -18.23 -11.19 17.67
CA ALA A 433 -17.47 -10.12 17.04
C ALA A 433 -17.90 -9.92 15.57
N LEU A 434 -18.12 -11.02 14.84
CA LEU A 434 -18.54 -10.97 13.45
C LEU A 434 -20.01 -10.52 13.31
N GLU A 435 -20.91 -10.88 14.25
CA GLU A 435 -22.27 -10.34 14.33
C GLU A 435 -22.27 -8.80 14.44
N ASP A 436 -21.49 -8.27 15.36
CA ASP A 436 -21.41 -6.83 15.60
C ASP A 436 -20.83 -6.10 14.36
N ALA A 437 -19.82 -6.69 13.68
CA ALA A 437 -19.29 -6.17 12.44
C ALA A 437 -20.32 -6.20 11.30
N HIS A 438 -21.09 -7.29 11.18
CA HIS A 438 -22.18 -7.43 10.22
C HIS A 438 -23.22 -6.32 10.37
N ASP A 439 -23.68 -6.08 11.60
CA ASP A 439 -24.66 -5.05 11.90
C ASP A 439 -24.11 -3.64 11.62
N ARG A 440 -22.87 -3.35 12.03
CA ARG A 440 -22.18 -2.09 11.74
C ARG A 440 -22.06 -1.84 10.22
N ILE A 441 -21.66 -2.86 9.46
CA ILE A 441 -21.54 -2.76 7.99
C ILE A 441 -22.91 -2.55 7.36
N ASN A 442 -23.96 -3.25 7.80
CA ASN A 442 -25.30 -3.02 7.32
C ASN A 442 -25.81 -1.60 7.63
N GLY A 443 -25.42 -1.03 8.77
CA GLY A 443 -25.65 0.38 9.09
C GLY A 443 -24.98 1.33 8.10
N ILE A 444 -23.69 1.12 7.83
CA ILE A 444 -22.89 1.91 6.86
C ILE A 444 -23.55 1.85 5.46
N LEU A 445 -23.94 0.65 5.02
CA LEU A 445 -24.50 0.42 3.68
C LEU A 445 -25.96 0.84 3.55
N SER A 446 -26.61 1.30 4.63
CA SER A 446 -28.04 1.70 4.59
C SER A 446 -28.33 2.79 3.57
N VAL A 447 -27.36 3.63 3.23
CA VAL A 447 -27.45 4.69 2.22
C VAL A 447 -27.69 4.17 0.79
N TYR A 448 -27.36 2.90 0.53
CA TYR A 448 -27.52 2.25 -0.78
C TYR A 448 -28.83 1.45 -0.91
N ARG A 449 -29.65 1.43 0.15
CA ARG A 449 -30.87 0.63 0.23
C ARG A 449 -32.13 1.47 0.14
N THR A 450 -33.13 0.90 -0.48
CA THR A 450 -34.50 1.39 -0.43
C THR A 450 -35.24 0.74 0.76
N SER A 451 -36.45 1.23 1.07
CA SER A 451 -37.27 0.64 2.15
C SER A 451 -37.69 -0.83 1.89
N SER A 452 -37.61 -1.29 0.64
CA SER A 452 -37.88 -2.68 0.25
C SER A 452 -36.64 -3.60 0.39
N ASP A 453 -35.44 -3.06 0.42
CA ASP A 453 -34.20 -3.84 0.51
C ASP A 453 -33.97 -4.28 1.97
N LYS A 454 -34.08 -5.58 2.22
CA LYS A 454 -33.80 -6.17 3.54
C LYS A 454 -32.51 -6.98 3.48
N CYS A 455 -31.59 -6.69 4.39
CA CYS A 455 -30.44 -7.54 4.58
C CYS A 455 -30.80 -8.77 5.43
N PRO A 456 -30.24 -9.94 5.11
CA PRO A 456 -30.36 -11.11 6.00
C PRO A 456 -29.76 -10.78 7.37
N GLY A 457 -30.42 -11.23 8.45
CA GLY A 457 -29.86 -11.17 9.78
C GLY A 457 -28.69 -12.15 9.94
N PHE A 458 -27.97 -12.03 11.05
CA PHE A 458 -26.85 -12.92 11.41
C PHE A 458 -27.35 -14.27 11.94
#